data_75ce29e2704d76ca0e8710f9d4494d33
#
_entry.id   75ce29e2704d76ca0e8710f9d4494d33
#
_cell.length_a   1.000
_cell.length_b   1.000
_cell.length_c   1.000
_cell.angle_alpha   90.00
_cell.angle_beta   90.00
_cell.angle_gamma   90.00
#
_symmetry.space_group_name_H-M   'P 1'
#
loop_
_entity.id
_entity.type
_entity.pdbx_description
1 polymer ?
#
loop_
_entity_poly.entity_id
_entity_poly.type
_entity_poly.pdbx_seq_one_letter_code
_entity_poly.pdbx_strand_id
1 'polypeptide(L)'
;MEKKYILTDDVIDFNGHTLHRIKAVRDFDCVKAGDLGGFIESEKNLDHDGAAWVSGDALVRGSARVSGDALVTDSARVSGAALVTDSALVTDSARVSGAALVRGSAWVSGAALVTDSARVSGAALVTDS
;
A
#
# COMPACT_ATOMS: atom_id res chain seq x y z
N MET A 1 -14.37 3.94 16.05
CA MET A 1 -13.09 4.17 15.38
C MET A 1 -13.30 5.14 14.22
N GLU A 2 -12.52 6.19 14.18
CA GLU A 2 -12.63 7.18 13.12
C GLU A 2 -11.94 6.69 11.85
N LYS A 3 -12.59 6.92 10.73
CA LYS A 3 -11.98 6.61 9.43
C LYS A 3 -11.06 7.75 9.03
N LYS A 4 -9.93 7.43 8.44
CA LYS A 4 -9.02 8.45 7.90
C LYS A 4 -9.18 8.63 6.41
N TYR A 5 -9.91 7.74 5.73
CA TYR A 5 -10.15 7.83 4.29
C TYR A 5 -11.49 7.20 3.97
N ILE A 6 -11.97 7.46 2.76
CA ILE A 6 -13.15 6.80 2.20
C ILE A 6 -12.79 6.25 0.83
N LEU A 7 -13.56 5.27 0.38
CA LEU A 7 -13.47 4.78 -0.99
C LEU A 7 -14.33 5.66 -1.86
N THR A 8 -13.77 6.17 -2.95
CA THR A 8 -14.50 7.05 -3.85
C THR A 8 -15.14 6.27 -4.98
N ASP A 9 -15.92 6.97 -5.80
CA ASP A 9 -16.53 6.37 -6.99
C ASP A 9 -15.56 6.35 -8.18
N ASP A 10 -14.35 6.87 -8.02
CA ASP A 10 -13.33 6.80 -9.06
C ASP A 10 -12.71 5.40 -8.97
N VAL A 11 -13.10 4.54 -9.88
CA VAL A 11 -12.74 3.12 -9.81
C VAL A 11 -12.02 2.71 -11.08
N ILE A 12 -11.16 1.70 -10.93
CA ILE A 12 -10.56 1.02 -12.07
C ILE A 12 -10.85 -0.46 -11.96
N ASP A 13 -10.87 -1.13 -13.08
CA ASP A 13 -11.09 -2.57 -13.13
C ASP A 13 -9.77 -3.22 -13.51
N PHE A 14 -9.28 -4.10 -12.64
CA PHE A 14 -7.99 -4.74 -12.83
C PHE A 14 -8.16 -6.24 -12.68
N ASN A 15 -8.06 -6.98 -13.77
CA ASN A 15 -8.17 -8.45 -13.78
C ASN A 15 -9.45 -8.93 -13.07
N GLY A 16 -10.57 -8.24 -13.29
CA GLY A 16 -11.84 -8.61 -12.68
C GLY A 16 -12.03 -8.09 -11.26
N HIS A 17 -11.07 -7.34 -10.73
CA HIS A 17 -11.17 -6.72 -9.42
C HIS A 17 -11.47 -5.24 -9.58
N THR A 18 -12.45 -4.75 -8.84
CA THR A 18 -12.76 -3.32 -8.84
C THR A 18 -11.97 -2.65 -7.72
N LEU A 19 -11.16 -1.68 -8.09
CA LEU A 19 -10.34 -0.94 -7.14
C LEU A 19 -10.84 0.49 -7.07
N HIS A 20 -10.89 1.02 -5.86
CA HIS A 20 -11.42 2.35 -5.60
C HIS A 20 -10.29 3.29 -5.22
N ARG A 21 -10.28 4.49 -5.81
CA ARG A 21 -9.36 5.53 -5.35
C ARG A 21 -9.79 5.97 -3.96
N ILE A 22 -8.84 6.16 -3.08
CA ILE A 22 -9.14 6.59 -1.72
C ILE A 22 -8.96 8.09 -1.59
N LYS A 23 -9.66 8.66 -0.62
CA LYS A 23 -9.60 10.09 -0.33
C LYS A 23 -9.51 10.26 1.17
N ALA A 24 -8.52 11.01 1.62
CA ALA A 24 -8.35 11.28 3.04
C ALA A 24 -9.48 12.16 3.55
N VAL A 25 -9.99 11.84 4.73
CA VAL A 25 -11.06 12.65 5.35
C VAL A 25 -10.58 13.35 6.61
N ARG A 26 -9.31 13.19 6.97
CA ARG A 26 -8.69 13.95 8.05
C ARG A 26 -7.21 14.08 7.77
N ASP A 27 -6.56 15.00 8.46
CA ASP A 27 -5.11 15.18 8.33
C ASP A 27 -4.40 14.10 9.13
N PHE A 28 -3.33 13.55 8.59
CA PHE A 28 -2.44 12.66 9.34
C PHE A 28 -1.10 12.64 8.61
N ASP A 29 -0.02 12.70 9.38
CA ASP A 29 1.33 12.71 8.85
C ASP A 29 1.44 13.77 7.73
N CYS A 30 1.86 13.39 6.52
CA CYS A 30 1.96 14.31 5.40
C CYS A 30 0.69 14.38 4.56
N VAL A 31 -0.38 13.72 4.98
CA VAL A 31 -1.62 13.64 4.23
C VAL A 31 -2.64 14.60 4.81
N LYS A 32 -3.30 15.36 3.96
CA LYS A 32 -4.29 16.33 4.36
C LYS A 32 -5.68 15.88 3.96
N ALA A 33 -6.68 16.25 4.75
CA ALA A 33 -8.06 15.96 4.40
C ALA A 33 -8.35 16.48 2.99
N GLY A 34 -8.95 15.65 2.17
CA GLY A 34 -9.22 15.95 0.78
C GLY A 34 -8.19 15.42 -0.20
N ASP A 35 -7.02 14.99 0.27
CA ASP A 35 -6.02 14.42 -0.62
C ASP A 35 -6.51 13.10 -1.19
N LEU A 36 -6.23 12.88 -2.46
CA LEU A 36 -6.53 11.61 -3.12
C LEU A 36 -5.34 10.68 -2.96
N GLY A 37 -5.62 9.42 -2.66
CA GLY A 37 -4.60 8.40 -2.57
C GLY A 37 -4.58 7.50 -3.77
N GLY A 38 -4.02 6.33 -3.62
CA GLY A 38 -4.02 5.31 -4.66
C GLY A 38 -5.32 4.53 -4.66
N PHE A 39 -5.24 3.30 -5.14
CA PHE A 39 -6.42 2.44 -5.32
C PHE A 39 -6.34 1.24 -4.40
N ILE A 40 -7.43 0.91 -3.73
CA ILE A 40 -7.53 -0.30 -2.93
C ILE A 40 -8.82 -1.02 -3.28
N GLU A 41 -8.85 -2.31 -3.05
CA GLU A 41 -10.03 -3.12 -3.36
C GLU A 41 -11.08 -3.01 -2.27
N SER A 42 -10.64 -2.97 -1.01
CA SER A 42 -11.56 -2.85 0.12
C SER A 42 -10.84 -2.15 1.26
N GLU A 43 -11.60 -1.77 2.29
CA GLU A 43 -11.01 -1.09 3.44
C GLU A 43 -10.09 -2.00 4.25
N LYS A 44 -10.12 -3.30 4.01
CA LYS A 44 -9.19 -4.21 4.66
C LYS A 44 -7.77 -4.04 4.15
N ASN A 45 -7.61 -3.44 2.98
CA ASN A 45 -6.29 -3.29 2.36
C ASN A 45 -5.47 -2.18 3.01
N LEU A 46 -6.09 -1.22 3.66
CA LEU A 46 -5.39 -0.10 4.27
C LEU A 46 -5.99 0.18 5.64
N ASP A 47 -5.14 0.13 6.65
CA ASP A 47 -5.56 0.33 8.02
C ASP A 47 -5.92 1.79 8.28
N HIS A 48 -6.93 2.03 9.08
CA HIS A 48 -7.32 3.38 9.46
C HIS A 48 -6.50 3.92 10.62
N ASP A 49 -5.86 3.04 11.40
CA ASP A 49 -4.97 3.46 12.47
C ASP A 49 -3.60 3.77 11.90
N GLY A 50 -2.82 4.57 12.61
CA GLY A 50 -1.48 4.90 12.18
C GLY A 50 -1.47 5.84 10.98
N ALA A 51 -0.32 5.99 10.36
CA ALA A 51 -0.12 6.93 9.24
C ALA A 51 0.04 6.21 7.90
N ALA A 52 -0.28 4.93 7.82
CA ALA A 52 -0.14 4.18 6.57
C ALA A 52 -0.98 4.83 5.46
N TRP A 53 -0.44 4.84 4.26
CA TRP A 53 -1.12 5.48 3.13
C TRP A 53 -0.72 4.81 1.82
N VAL A 54 -1.65 4.83 0.88
CA VAL A 54 -1.43 4.38 -0.50
C VAL A 54 -1.68 5.60 -1.38
N SER A 55 -0.70 5.96 -2.19
CA SER A 55 -0.79 7.19 -2.97
C SER A 55 -0.36 6.98 -4.42
N GLY A 56 -0.53 8.03 -5.22
CA GLY A 56 -0.18 7.96 -6.63
C GLY A 56 -1.07 6.98 -7.37
N ASP A 57 -0.48 6.17 -8.21
CA ASP A 57 -1.19 5.12 -8.95
C ASP A 57 -0.99 3.75 -8.33
N ALA A 58 -0.55 3.69 -7.08
CA ALA A 58 -0.31 2.42 -6.41
C ALA A 58 -1.61 1.65 -6.23
N LEU A 59 -1.49 0.32 -6.25
CA LEU A 59 -2.64 -0.58 -6.11
C LEU A 59 -2.40 -1.53 -4.95
N VAL A 60 -3.42 -1.71 -4.11
CA VAL A 60 -3.41 -2.72 -3.06
C VAL A 60 -4.69 -3.52 -3.20
N ARG A 61 -4.58 -4.81 -3.41
CA ARG A 61 -5.75 -5.63 -3.70
C ARG A 61 -5.65 -7.00 -3.08
N GLY A 62 -6.74 -7.78 -3.22
CA GLY A 62 -6.81 -9.11 -2.65
C GLY A 62 -6.89 -9.03 -1.13
N SER A 63 -6.16 -9.89 -0.46
CA SER A 63 -6.08 -9.89 0.99
C SER A 63 -4.88 -9.13 1.52
N ALA A 64 -4.19 -8.38 0.67
CA ALA A 64 -3.03 -7.60 1.07
C ALA A 64 -3.41 -6.50 2.05
N ARG A 65 -2.46 -6.13 2.89
CA ARG A 65 -2.74 -5.16 3.94
C ARG A 65 -1.56 -4.22 4.12
N VAL A 66 -1.87 -2.94 4.23
CA VAL A 66 -0.89 -1.90 4.52
C VAL A 66 -1.27 -1.28 5.85
N SER A 67 -0.36 -1.29 6.82
CA SER A 67 -0.68 -0.84 8.17
C SER A 67 0.50 -0.14 8.83
N GLY A 68 0.30 0.33 10.06
CA GLY A 68 1.32 1.07 10.78
C GLY A 68 1.59 2.40 10.12
N ASP A 69 2.86 2.70 9.87
CA ASP A 69 3.27 3.90 9.16
C ASP A 69 3.77 3.59 7.76
N ALA A 70 3.42 2.43 7.21
CA ALA A 70 3.89 2.01 5.89
C ALA A 70 3.31 2.89 4.80
N LEU A 71 4.05 3.00 3.72
CA LEU A 71 3.65 3.84 2.58
C LEU A 71 3.84 3.06 1.29
N VAL A 72 2.78 3.01 0.48
CA VAL A 72 2.83 2.40 -0.86
C VAL A 72 2.51 3.52 -1.83
N THR A 73 3.41 3.81 -2.75
CA THR A 73 3.30 5.00 -3.57
C THR A 73 3.75 4.75 -5.01
N ASP A 74 3.57 5.75 -5.85
CA ASP A 74 3.91 5.72 -7.26
C ASP A 74 3.14 4.62 -7.98
N SER A 75 3.79 3.74 -8.74
CA SER A 75 3.11 2.67 -9.46
C SER A 75 3.26 1.31 -8.76
N ALA A 76 3.59 1.30 -7.47
CA ALA A 76 3.79 0.07 -6.73
C ALA A 76 2.49 -0.74 -6.63
N ARG A 77 2.64 -2.05 -6.52
CA ARG A 77 1.49 -2.94 -6.41
C ARG A 77 1.69 -3.91 -5.26
N VAL A 78 0.66 -4.05 -4.43
CA VAL A 78 0.67 -4.99 -3.32
C VAL A 78 -0.57 -5.87 -3.47
N SER A 79 -0.38 -7.17 -3.56
CA SER A 79 -1.50 -8.07 -3.83
C SER A 79 -1.32 -9.42 -3.14
N GLY A 80 -2.27 -10.33 -3.35
CA GLY A 80 -2.27 -11.60 -2.70
C GLY A 80 -2.56 -11.45 -1.22
N ALA A 81 -1.82 -12.12 -0.36
CA ALA A 81 -1.94 -12.00 1.08
C ALA A 81 -0.74 -11.26 1.67
N ALA A 82 -0.09 -10.40 0.89
CA ALA A 82 1.09 -9.66 1.32
C ALA A 82 0.76 -8.69 2.43
N LEU A 83 1.75 -8.41 3.26
CA LEU A 83 1.60 -7.47 4.36
C LEU A 83 2.74 -6.46 4.32
N VAL A 84 2.39 -5.17 4.30
CA VAL A 84 3.35 -4.06 4.37
C VAL A 84 3.03 -3.30 5.64
N THR A 85 3.95 -3.25 6.59
CA THR A 85 3.66 -2.71 7.91
C THR A 85 4.88 -1.99 8.50
N ASP A 86 4.68 -1.44 9.68
CA ASP A 86 5.69 -0.64 10.39
C ASP A 86 6.03 0.60 9.57
N SER A 87 7.31 0.91 9.35
CA SER A 87 7.70 2.07 8.56
C SER A 87 8.15 1.70 7.15
N ALA A 88 7.71 0.54 6.66
CA ALA A 88 8.13 0.07 5.35
C ALA A 88 7.65 0.99 4.23
N LEU A 89 8.40 1.05 3.16
CA LEU A 89 8.09 1.88 2.00
C LEU A 89 8.17 1.03 0.74
N VAL A 90 7.10 1.01 -0.03
CA VAL A 90 7.05 0.34 -1.33
C VAL A 90 6.76 1.41 -2.36
N THR A 91 7.66 1.60 -3.32
CA THR A 91 7.60 2.74 -4.21
C THR A 91 8.01 2.36 -5.64
N ASP A 92 7.88 3.33 -6.54
CA ASP A 92 8.21 3.16 -7.96
C ASP A 92 7.36 2.06 -8.57
N SER A 93 7.95 1.13 -9.31
CA SER A 93 7.20 0.04 -9.95
C SER A 93 7.33 -1.28 -9.19
N ALA A 94 7.70 -1.23 -7.91
CA ALA A 94 7.90 -2.43 -7.11
C ALA A 94 6.60 -3.21 -6.95
N ARG A 95 6.73 -4.51 -6.81
CA ARG A 95 5.59 -5.40 -6.62
C ARG A 95 5.81 -6.26 -5.39
N VAL A 96 4.80 -6.33 -4.54
CA VAL A 96 4.79 -7.22 -3.39
C VAL A 96 3.56 -8.11 -3.51
N SER A 97 3.76 -9.40 -3.59
CA SER A 97 2.63 -10.31 -3.85
C SER A 97 2.82 -11.64 -3.14
N GLY A 98 1.86 -12.55 -3.30
CA GLY A 98 1.88 -13.82 -2.61
C GLY A 98 1.64 -13.61 -1.13
N ALA A 99 2.38 -14.32 -0.29
CA ALA A 99 2.33 -14.14 1.16
C ALA A 99 3.54 -13.36 1.68
N ALA A 100 4.10 -12.48 0.85
CA ALA A 100 5.30 -11.73 1.20
C ALA A 100 5.04 -10.78 2.36
N LEU A 101 6.09 -10.49 3.10
CA LEU A 101 6.01 -9.60 4.26
C LEU A 101 7.09 -8.53 4.14
N VAL A 102 6.67 -7.26 4.21
CA VAL A 102 7.60 -6.11 4.21
C VAL A 102 7.34 -5.33 5.48
N ARG A 103 8.32 -5.22 6.34
CA ARG A 103 8.13 -4.57 7.63
C ARG A 103 9.42 -3.89 8.11
N GLY A 104 9.31 -3.25 9.30
CA GLY A 104 10.42 -2.50 9.85
C GLY A 104 10.62 -1.23 9.06
N SER A 105 11.87 -0.86 8.80
CA SER A 105 12.19 0.28 7.97
C SER A 105 12.57 -0.14 6.56
N ALA A 106 12.10 -1.30 6.12
CA ALA A 106 12.44 -1.84 4.81
C ALA A 106 11.96 -0.93 3.69
N TRP A 107 12.67 -0.95 2.59
CA TRP A 107 12.37 -0.11 1.44
C TRP A 107 12.42 -1.00 0.20
N VAL A 108 11.30 -1.06 -0.52
CA VAL A 108 11.21 -1.81 -1.78
C VAL A 108 10.94 -0.79 -2.88
N SER A 109 11.85 -0.69 -3.83
CA SER A 109 11.78 0.39 -4.83
C SER A 109 12.25 -0.11 -6.19
N GLY A 110 12.18 0.79 -7.18
CA GLY A 110 12.52 0.47 -8.54
C GLY A 110 11.54 -0.54 -9.09
N ALA A 111 12.03 -1.52 -9.85
CA ALA A 111 11.20 -2.59 -10.38
C ALA A 111 11.36 -3.86 -9.56
N ALA A 112 11.71 -3.75 -8.28
CA ALA A 112 11.93 -4.88 -7.41
C ALA A 112 10.65 -5.72 -7.26
N LEU A 113 10.85 -7.00 -7.02
CA LEU A 113 9.75 -7.96 -6.91
C LEU A 113 9.93 -8.74 -5.63
N VAL A 114 8.95 -8.66 -4.74
CA VAL A 114 8.91 -9.45 -3.50
C VAL A 114 7.70 -10.35 -3.60
N THR A 115 7.93 -11.65 -3.71
CA THR A 115 6.84 -12.58 -4.00
C THR A 115 6.87 -13.79 -3.09
N ASP A 116 5.83 -14.58 -3.20
CA ASP A 116 5.67 -15.86 -2.50
C ASP A 116 5.77 -15.64 -1.00
N SER A 117 6.65 -16.33 -0.31
CA SER A 117 6.78 -16.19 1.14
C SER A 117 7.99 -15.36 1.53
N ALA A 118 8.49 -14.52 0.62
CA ALA A 118 9.66 -13.70 0.92
C ALA A 118 9.37 -12.71 2.05
N ARG A 119 10.40 -12.40 2.80
CA ARG A 119 10.30 -11.44 3.89
C ARG A 119 11.36 -10.37 3.73
N VAL A 120 10.94 -9.13 3.83
CA VAL A 120 11.85 -7.99 3.83
C VAL A 120 11.61 -7.27 5.16
N SER A 121 12.62 -7.22 6.00
CA SER A 121 12.43 -6.66 7.34
C SER A 121 13.66 -5.89 7.80
N GLY A 122 13.51 -5.25 8.97
CA GLY A 122 14.58 -4.42 9.50
C GLY A 122 14.80 -3.21 8.60
N ALA A 123 16.05 -2.86 8.36
CA ALA A 123 16.39 -1.74 7.49
C ALA A 123 16.80 -2.21 6.10
N ALA A 124 16.27 -3.36 5.66
CA ALA A 124 16.62 -3.93 4.37
C ALA A 124 16.19 -3.03 3.22
N LEU A 125 16.92 -3.10 2.14
CA LEU A 125 16.63 -2.34 0.93
C LEU A 125 16.56 -3.32 -0.24
N VAL A 126 15.41 -3.37 -0.90
CA VAL A 126 15.23 -4.18 -2.09
C VAL A 126 14.97 -3.22 -3.25
N THR A 127 15.86 -3.20 -4.19
CA THR A 127 15.77 -2.27 -5.31
C THR A 127 15.83 -3.02 -6.63
N ASP A 128 15.59 -2.27 -7.68
CA ASP A 128 15.74 -2.77 -9.02
C ASP A 128 17.14 -3.32 -9.23
N SER A 129 17.23 -4.42 -9.87
CA SER A 129 18.52 -5.01 -10.18
C SER A 129 18.97 -4.66 -11.59
#